data_aa4901772e4b64d39764f19c1028cdfe
#
_entry.id   aa4901772e4b64d39764f19c1028cdfe
#
_cell.length_a   1.000
_cell.length_b   1.000
_cell.length_c   1.000
_cell.angle_alpha   90.00
_cell.angle_beta   90.00
_cell.angle_gamma   90.00
#
_symmetry.space_group_name_H-M   'P 1'
#
loop_
_entity.id
_entity.type
_entity.pdbx_description
1 polymer ?
#
loop_
_entity_poly.entity_id
_entity_poly.type
_entity_poly.pdbx_seq_one_letter_code
_entity_poly.pdbx_strand_id
1 'polypeptide(L)'
;GDLASSADVNAAAEGREVILHLGAAFQAGGPFTPEQYMDTNVKGTFNVLQASLELGDQLRHVIVTSTDATIFKYPPSGFDEPLTENSLPLVSTDWYGYSKVLCEHLVTRYCRHETLRATVIRFANVWGAGEILKFPSFRLSTFVSQFKNRTDAAGAATYRQLQQENDGEPRLIVARDTSGRPWKKHNLEVRDIVHAYEKAVGNSNTFGKIYQLGSKEPFTWDELVPYMSEKTGIPFSVVDLAMVPTYYEYDLSAARNDFGYDPQLSVFDMVDE
;
A
#
# COMPACT_ATOMS: atom_id res chain seq x y z
N GLY A 1 17.73 4.10 17.07
CA GLY A 1 17.70 2.72 17.52
C GLY A 1 17.49 1.73 16.40
N ASP A 2 17.74 0.47 16.67
CA ASP A 2 17.54 -0.62 15.73
C ASP A 2 16.33 -1.48 16.19
N LEU A 3 15.36 -1.71 15.33
CA LEU A 3 14.20 -2.56 15.62
C LEU A 3 14.62 -4.03 15.92
N ALA A 4 15.70 -4.51 15.32
CA ALA A 4 16.23 -5.85 15.57
C ALA A 4 16.90 -5.99 16.95
N SER A 5 17.17 -4.87 17.65
CA SER A 5 17.70 -4.80 19.01
C SER A 5 16.58 -4.67 20.03
N SER A 6 16.36 -5.70 20.85
CA SER A 6 15.35 -5.65 21.92
C SER A 6 15.67 -4.56 22.95
N ALA A 7 16.96 -4.31 23.23
CA ALA A 7 17.37 -3.26 24.14
C ALA A 7 16.99 -1.86 23.66
N ASP A 8 17.17 -1.57 22.35
CA ASP A 8 16.79 -0.29 21.76
C ASP A 8 15.28 -0.10 21.78
N VAL A 9 14.54 -1.17 21.47
CA VAL A 9 13.05 -1.15 21.45
C VAL A 9 12.52 -0.96 22.88
N ASN A 10 13.04 -1.67 23.87
CA ASN A 10 12.63 -1.53 25.26
C ASN A 10 12.91 -0.10 25.77
N ALA A 11 14.08 0.44 25.49
CA ALA A 11 14.41 1.83 25.88
C ALA A 11 13.48 2.87 25.21
N ALA A 12 13.07 2.64 23.96
CA ALA A 12 12.12 3.53 23.27
C ALA A 12 10.68 3.40 23.81
N ALA A 13 10.29 2.21 24.24
CA ALA A 13 8.96 1.90 24.75
C ALA A 13 8.76 2.33 26.22
N GLU A 14 9.84 2.46 27.01
CA GLU A 14 9.78 2.78 28.42
C GLU A 14 8.93 4.02 28.70
N GLY A 15 7.94 3.88 29.58
CA GLY A 15 7.06 4.97 30.00
C GLY A 15 6.04 5.42 28.93
N ARG A 16 5.86 4.68 27.84
CA ARG A 16 4.89 5.05 26.80
C ARG A 16 3.53 4.41 27.05
N GLU A 17 2.47 5.18 26.77
CA GLU A 17 1.09 4.71 26.84
C GLU A 17 0.57 4.21 25.48
N VAL A 18 1.15 4.72 24.38
CA VAL A 18 0.80 4.38 23.01
C VAL A 18 2.05 4.12 22.20
N ILE A 19 2.05 3.06 21.40
CA ILE A 19 3.14 2.74 20.48
C ILE A 19 2.57 2.70 19.06
N LEU A 20 3.12 3.55 18.19
CA LEU A 20 2.86 3.53 16.75
C LEU A 20 4.05 2.91 16.04
N HIS A 21 3.94 1.65 15.65
CA HIS A 21 5.00 0.91 14.98
C HIS A 21 4.92 1.09 13.46
N LEU A 22 5.61 2.13 12.93
CA LEU A 22 5.71 2.43 11.50
C LEU A 22 7.03 1.99 10.89
N GLY A 23 8.05 1.71 11.72
CA GLY A 23 9.39 1.34 11.26
C GLY A 23 9.39 0.00 10.52
N ALA A 24 10.00 -0.03 9.34
CA ALA A 24 10.19 -1.25 8.55
C ALA A 24 11.33 -1.11 7.53
N ALA A 25 11.97 -2.22 7.19
CA ALA A 25 12.64 -2.37 5.91
C ALA A 25 11.53 -2.37 4.85
N PHE A 26 11.46 -1.29 4.07
CA PHE A 26 10.33 -0.96 3.21
C PHE A 26 10.68 -1.20 1.74
N GLN A 27 9.64 -1.46 0.95
CA GLN A 27 9.65 -1.58 -0.51
C GLN A 27 9.84 -3.01 -1.04
N ALA A 28 8.86 -3.47 -1.80
CA ALA A 28 8.93 -4.67 -2.62
C ALA A 28 10.05 -4.52 -3.68
N GLY A 29 10.91 -5.54 -3.79
CA GLY A 29 12.07 -5.47 -4.68
C GLY A 29 13.10 -4.40 -4.29
N GLY A 30 13.08 -3.94 -3.05
CA GLY A 30 13.99 -2.94 -2.51
C GLY A 30 15.41 -3.47 -2.29
N PRO A 31 16.31 -2.63 -1.76
CA PRO A 31 17.73 -2.95 -1.63
C PRO A 31 18.04 -3.94 -0.51
N PHE A 32 17.02 -4.42 0.21
CA PHE A 32 17.19 -5.27 1.38
C PHE A 32 17.27 -6.75 1.00
N THR A 33 18.11 -7.51 1.74
CA THR A 33 18.14 -8.97 1.62
C THR A 33 16.95 -9.61 2.34
N PRO A 34 16.62 -10.90 2.04
CA PRO A 34 15.62 -11.63 2.80
C PRO A 34 15.84 -11.60 4.32
N GLU A 35 17.08 -11.75 4.78
CA GLU A 35 17.44 -11.69 6.19
C GLU A 35 17.14 -10.32 6.79
N GLN A 36 17.46 -9.23 6.07
CA GLN A 36 17.19 -7.87 6.55
C GLN A 36 15.67 -7.62 6.68
N TYR A 37 14.85 -8.13 5.77
CA TYR A 37 13.39 -8.07 5.94
C TYR A 37 12.93 -8.86 7.18
N MET A 38 13.49 -10.05 7.41
CA MET A 38 13.14 -10.87 8.58
C MET A 38 13.60 -10.23 9.89
N ASP A 39 14.83 -9.72 9.95
CA ASP A 39 15.37 -9.10 11.16
C ASP A 39 14.67 -7.78 11.48
N THR A 40 14.53 -6.89 10.50
CA THR A 40 13.94 -5.57 10.75
C THR A 40 12.43 -5.65 10.94
N ASN A 41 11.71 -6.36 10.05
CA ASN A 41 10.25 -6.35 10.07
C ASN A 41 9.70 -7.38 11.07
N VAL A 42 10.09 -8.64 10.98
CA VAL A 42 9.49 -9.70 11.79
C VAL A 42 10.03 -9.69 13.21
N LYS A 43 11.34 -9.77 13.37
CA LYS A 43 11.99 -9.70 14.68
C LYS A 43 11.75 -8.33 15.35
N GLY A 44 11.82 -7.25 14.56
CA GLY A 44 11.51 -5.91 15.05
C GLY A 44 10.08 -5.78 15.57
N THR A 45 9.07 -6.28 14.83
CA THR A 45 7.70 -6.33 15.31
C THR A 45 7.56 -7.20 16.56
N PHE A 46 8.22 -8.36 16.60
CA PHE A 46 8.25 -9.21 17.80
C PHE A 46 8.79 -8.44 19.00
N ASN A 47 9.92 -7.74 18.88
CA ASN A 47 10.49 -6.93 19.95
C ASN A 47 9.53 -5.84 20.43
N VAL A 48 8.85 -5.15 19.51
CA VAL A 48 7.83 -4.13 19.86
C VAL A 48 6.68 -4.76 20.66
N LEU A 49 6.18 -5.92 20.24
CA LEU A 49 5.10 -6.60 20.95
C LEU A 49 5.53 -7.11 22.33
N GLN A 50 6.77 -7.60 22.48
CA GLN A 50 7.34 -7.98 23.79
C GLN A 50 7.46 -6.77 24.73
N ALA A 51 8.09 -5.68 24.26
CA ALA A 51 8.19 -4.45 25.04
C ALA A 51 6.80 -3.90 25.41
N SER A 52 5.82 -4.07 24.54
CA SER A 52 4.43 -3.67 24.80
C SER A 52 3.79 -4.48 25.94
N LEU A 53 4.07 -5.78 26.03
CA LEU A 53 3.60 -6.60 27.16
C LEU A 53 4.23 -6.18 28.49
N GLU A 54 5.51 -5.82 28.48
CA GLU A 54 6.24 -5.39 29.69
C GLU A 54 5.67 -4.10 30.29
N LEU A 55 5.00 -3.24 29.48
CA LEU A 55 4.31 -2.04 29.95
C LEU A 55 3.01 -2.34 30.71
N GLY A 56 2.44 -3.53 30.53
CA GLY A 56 1.23 -3.96 31.24
C GLY A 56 0.06 -2.98 31.11
N ASP A 57 -0.54 -2.60 32.24
CA ASP A 57 -1.71 -1.69 32.26
C ASP A 57 -1.37 -0.26 31.86
N GLN A 58 -0.10 0.14 31.86
CA GLN A 58 0.32 1.47 31.39
C GLN A 58 0.07 1.61 29.87
N LEU A 59 0.20 0.52 29.11
CA LEU A 59 -0.02 0.57 27.68
C LEU A 59 -1.51 0.63 27.35
N ARG A 60 -1.91 1.67 26.64
CA ARG A 60 -3.28 1.86 26.17
C ARG A 60 -3.52 1.22 24.81
N HIS A 61 -2.54 1.32 23.88
CA HIS A 61 -2.70 0.82 22.53
C HIS A 61 -1.37 0.65 21.79
N VAL A 62 -1.26 -0.40 20.98
CA VAL A 62 -0.22 -0.55 19.93
C VAL A 62 -0.88 -0.55 18.57
N ILE A 63 -0.44 0.31 17.65
CA ILE A 63 -0.86 0.22 16.25
C ILE A 63 0.34 -0.21 15.41
N VAL A 64 0.19 -1.34 14.72
CA VAL A 64 1.21 -1.89 13.83
C VAL A 64 0.83 -1.60 12.39
N THR A 65 1.68 -0.84 11.70
CA THR A 65 1.51 -0.56 10.29
C THR A 65 1.83 -1.79 9.46
N SER A 66 0.91 -2.16 8.59
CA SER A 66 1.07 -3.19 7.56
C SER A 66 0.85 -2.59 6.16
N THR A 67 0.64 -3.41 5.18
CA THR A 67 0.56 -3.02 3.77
C THR A 67 -0.39 -3.90 3.00
N ASP A 68 -0.97 -3.38 1.95
CA ASP A 68 -1.72 -4.14 0.96
C ASP A 68 -0.85 -5.12 0.14
N ALA A 69 0.47 -5.07 0.27
CA ALA A 69 1.39 -6.07 -0.29
C ALA A 69 1.31 -7.44 0.43
N THR A 70 0.59 -7.54 1.55
CA THR A 70 0.30 -8.82 2.22
C THR A 70 -0.65 -9.72 1.44
N ILE A 71 -1.40 -9.18 0.49
CA ILE A 71 -2.37 -9.91 -0.33
C ILE A 71 -1.97 -9.88 -1.82
N PHE A 72 -2.33 -10.94 -2.55
CA PHE A 72 -2.14 -10.99 -4.00
C PHE A 72 -3.30 -10.31 -4.73
N LYS A 73 -3.10 -9.10 -5.21
CA LYS A 73 -4.12 -8.22 -5.80
C LYS A 73 -4.01 -8.01 -7.31
N TYR A 74 -3.23 -8.84 -8.00
CA TYR A 74 -3.00 -8.73 -9.44
C TYR A 74 -3.35 -10.03 -10.19
N PRO A 75 -4.60 -10.54 -10.12
CA PRO A 75 -5.03 -11.64 -10.99
C PRO A 75 -5.19 -11.13 -12.43
N PRO A 76 -5.14 -12.03 -13.44
CA PRO A 76 -5.23 -11.63 -14.85
C PRO A 76 -6.48 -10.81 -15.22
N SER A 77 -7.60 -11.03 -14.52
CA SER A 77 -8.86 -10.31 -14.75
C SER A 77 -9.00 -9.01 -13.94
N GLY A 78 -8.11 -8.78 -12.93
CA GLY A 78 -8.39 -7.81 -11.89
C GLY A 78 -9.52 -8.26 -10.95
N PHE A 79 -10.01 -7.35 -10.11
CA PHE A 79 -11.14 -7.57 -9.20
C PHE A 79 -12.26 -6.59 -9.50
N ASP A 80 -13.44 -7.08 -9.83
CA ASP A 80 -14.62 -6.24 -10.07
C ASP A 80 -15.29 -5.81 -8.78
N GLU A 81 -15.22 -6.65 -7.73
CA GLU A 81 -15.76 -6.35 -6.41
C GLU A 81 -14.68 -5.73 -5.49
N PRO A 82 -15.07 -4.79 -4.60
CA PRO A 82 -14.15 -4.21 -3.63
C PRO A 82 -13.52 -5.26 -2.71
N LEU A 83 -12.23 -5.12 -2.45
CA LEU A 83 -11.48 -6.02 -1.56
C LEU A 83 -11.68 -5.61 -0.10
N THR A 84 -12.13 -6.56 0.71
CA THR A 84 -12.19 -6.44 2.17
C THR A 84 -10.92 -7.00 2.80
N GLU A 85 -10.74 -6.81 4.11
CA GLU A 85 -9.61 -7.36 4.86
C GLU A 85 -9.49 -8.89 4.77
N ASN A 86 -10.60 -9.58 4.46
CA ASN A 86 -10.70 -11.03 4.41
C ASN A 86 -10.95 -11.59 3.00
N SER A 87 -11.03 -10.75 1.97
CA SER A 87 -11.35 -11.20 0.59
C SER A 87 -10.31 -12.12 -0.01
N LEU A 88 -9.06 -11.96 0.40
CA LEU A 88 -7.94 -12.69 -0.15
C LEU A 88 -7.08 -13.29 0.97
N PRO A 89 -6.48 -14.47 0.72
CA PRO A 89 -5.52 -15.04 1.65
C PRO A 89 -4.28 -14.13 1.76
N LEU A 90 -3.63 -14.18 2.92
CA LEU A 90 -2.34 -13.51 3.14
C LEU A 90 -1.25 -14.27 2.39
N VAL A 91 -1.07 -13.92 1.12
CA VAL A 91 -0.07 -14.51 0.23
C VAL A 91 0.66 -13.39 -0.49
N SER A 92 1.92 -13.20 -0.17
CA SER A 92 2.79 -12.27 -0.87
C SER A 92 3.81 -13.00 -1.72
N THR A 93 4.15 -12.43 -2.87
CA THR A 93 5.14 -12.99 -3.81
C THR A 93 6.54 -12.43 -3.58
N ASP A 94 6.69 -11.43 -2.73
CA ASP A 94 7.96 -10.79 -2.40
C ASP A 94 8.27 -10.83 -0.89
N TRP A 95 9.55 -10.67 -0.55
CA TRP A 95 10.00 -10.76 0.84
C TRP A 95 9.48 -9.63 1.74
N TYR A 96 9.29 -8.43 1.19
CA TYR A 96 8.69 -7.34 1.95
C TYR A 96 7.26 -7.68 2.39
N GLY A 97 6.39 -7.97 1.44
CA GLY A 97 5.00 -8.31 1.72
C GLY A 97 4.89 -9.56 2.59
N TYR A 98 5.72 -10.60 2.35
CA TYR A 98 5.73 -11.80 3.17
C TYR A 98 6.16 -11.52 4.61
N SER A 99 7.19 -10.69 4.84
CA SER A 99 7.57 -10.28 6.19
C SER A 99 6.43 -9.56 6.92
N LYS A 100 5.65 -8.74 6.22
CA LYS A 100 4.47 -8.06 6.79
C LYS A 100 3.32 -9.04 7.09
N VAL A 101 3.13 -10.10 6.29
CA VAL A 101 2.22 -11.22 6.63
C VAL A 101 2.59 -11.82 7.98
N LEU A 102 3.87 -12.12 8.19
CA LEU A 102 4.35 -12.66 9.47
C LEU A 102 4.14 -11.67 10.64
N CYS A 103 4.31 -10.36 10.40
CA CYS A 103 3.99 -9.34 11.41
C CYS A 103 2.51 -9.36 11.81
N GLU A 104 1.58 -9.45 10.84
CA GLU A 104 0.15 -9.54 11.13
C GLU A 104 -0.22 -10.80 11.91
N HIS A 105 0.42 -11.93 11.60
CA HIS A 105 0.25 -13.18 12.36
C HIS A 105 0.76 -13.04 13.81
N LEU A 106 1.91 -12.37 14.00
CA LEU A 106 2.41 -12.08 15.35
C LEU A 106 1.40 -11.23 16.13
N VAL A 107 0.95 -10.11 15.59
CA VAL A 107 -0.04 -9.24 16.25
C VAL A 107 -1.29 -10.03 16.62
N THR A 108 -1.83 -10.81 15.67
CA THR A 108 -3.02 -11.65 15.89
C THR A 108 -2.80 -12.64 17.04
N ARG A 109 -1.66 -13.28 17.10
CA ARG A 109 -1.29 -14.20 18.17
C ARG A 109 -1.26 -13.49 19.53
N TYR A 110 -0.61 -12.31 19.61
CA TYR A 110 -0.50 -11.54 20.85
C TYR A 110 -1.85 -11.01 21.34
N CYS A 111 -2.71 -10.55 20.45
CA CYS A 111 -4.07 -10.14 20.82
C CYS A 111 -4.88 -11.30 21.38
N ARG A 112 -4.78 -12.50 20.79
CA ARG A 112 -5.60 -13.67 21.16
C ARG A 112 -5.14 -14.37 22.46
N HIS A 113 -3.83 -14.42 22.69
CA HIS A 113 -3.25 -15.24 23.75
C HIS A 113 -2.64 -14.44 24.90
N GLU A 114 -2.25 -13.20 24.65
CA GLU A 114 -1.66 -12.32 25.66
C GLU A 114 -2.58 -11.12 25.98
N THR A 115 -3.77 -11.06 25.36
CA THR A 115 -4.74 -9.96 25.54
C THR A 115 -4.17 -8.57 25.24
N LEU A 116 -3.16 -8.48 24.36
CA LEU A 116 -2.54 -7.22 23.98
C LEU A 116 -3.53 -6.33 23.22
N ARG A 117 -3.64 -5.07 23.62
CA ARG A 117 -4.47 -4.05 22.95
C ARG A 117 -3.76 -3.54 21.71
N ALA A 118 -3.82 -4.32 20.62
CA ALA A 118 -3.14 -3.97 19.38
C ALA A 118 -4.09 -3.97 18.18
N THR A 119 -3.77 -3.15 17.19
CA THR A 119 -4.50 -3.02 15.91
C THR A 119 -3.50 -3.06 14.77
N VAL A 120 -3.85 -3.70 13.67
CA VAL A 120 -3.09 -3.64 12.42
C VAL A 120 -3.78 -2.70 11.45
N ILE A 121 -3.01 -1.80 10.83
CA ILE A 121 -3.49 -0.92 9.76
C ILE A 121 -2.65 -1.17 8.51
N ARG A 122 -3.30 -1.67 7.46
CA ARG A 122 -2.69 -1.88 6.14
C ARG A 122 -2.78 -0.60 5.33
N PHE A 123 -1.65 -0.11 4.87
CA PHE A 123 -1.60 0.99 3.91
C PHE A 123 -1.72 0.47 2.48
N ALA A 124 -2.52 1.13 1.67
CA ALA A 124 -2.40 1.11 0.22
C ALA A 124 -1.13 1.86 -0.20
N ASN A 125 -0.91 2.01 -1.50
CA ASN A 125 0.20 2.83 -2.01
C ASN A 125 0.02 4.28 -1.55
N VAL A 126 0.91 4.77 -0.70
CA VAL A 126 0.81 6.10 -0.06
C VAL A 126 1.44 7.16 -0.95
N TRP A 127 0.72 8.25 -1.14
CA TRP A 127 1.21 9.47 -1.78
C TRP A 127 0.81 10.71 -0.96
N GLY A 128 1.56 11.78 -1.14
CA GLY A 128 1.24 13.11 -0.66
C GLY A 128 1.11 14.11 -1.81
N ALA A 129 0.96 15.37 -1.49
CA ALA A 129 0.83 16.48 -2.43
C ALA A 129 1.91 16.44 -3.52
N GLY A 130 1.50 16.45 -4.78
CA GLY A 130 2.39 16.43 -5.96
C GLY A 130 3.19 15.15 -6.20
N GLU A 131 3.20 14.19 -5.28
CA GLU A 131 3.99 12.94 -5.47
C GLU A 131 3.41 12.06 -6.57
N ILE A 132 2.10 12.09 -6.77
CA ILE A 132 1.41 11.33 -7.81
C ILE A 132 1.95 11.66 -9.21
N LEU A 133 2.36 12.91 -9.45
CA LEU A 133 2.92 13.36 -10.72
C LEU A 133 4.24 12.65 -11.09
N LYS A 134 4.92 12.07 -10.11
CA LYS A 134 6.18 11.33 -10.27
C LYS A 134 5.99 9.82 -10.37
N PHE A 135 4.77 9.32 -10.21
CA PHE A 135 4.52 7.88 -10.18
C PHE A 135 4.80 7.24 -11.55
N PRO A 136 5.73 6.25 -11.63
CA PRO A 136 6.22 5.73 -12.90
C PRO A 136 5.14 5.14 -13.80
N SER A 137 4.08 4.54 -13.23
CA SER A 137 3.02 3.89 -14.01
C SER A 137 2.11 4.87 -14.77
N PHE A 138 2.32 6.19 -14.63
CA PHE A 138 1.68 7.20 -15.48
C PHE A 138 2.56 7.63 -16.64
N ARG A 139 3.80 7.13 -16.75
CA ARG A 139 4.74 7.52 -17.79
C ARG A 139 4.82 6.48 -18.91
N LEU A 140 4.67 6.92 -20.17
CA LEU A 140 4.83 6.07 -21.35
C LEU A 140 6.19 5.36 -21.36
N SER A 141 7.26 6.08 -21.01
CA SER A 141 8.63 5.56 -20.98
C SER A 141 8.81 4.36 -20.05
N THR A 142 8.03 4.27 -18.97
CA THR A 142 8.04 3.10 -18.07
C THR A 142 7.61 1.83 -18.80
N PHE A 143 6.53 1.90 -19.57
CA PHE A 143 6.02 0.75 -20.31
C PHE A 143 6.88 0.45 -21.54
N VAL A 144 7.42 1.46 -22.22
CA VAL A 144 8.42 1.24 -23.27
C VAL A 144 9.58 0.40 -22.73
N SER A 145 10.08 0.72 -21.53
CA SER A 145 11.19 -0.02 -20.90
C SER A 145 10.78 -1.45 -20.49
N GLN A 146 9.57 -1.62 -19.93
CA GLN A 146 9.06 -2.93 -19.51
C GLN A 146 8.82 -3.88 -20.68
N PHE A 147 8.33 -3.38 -21.80
CA PHE A 147 8.01 -4.18 -22.97
C PHE A 147 9.20 -4.39 -23.93
N LYS A 148 10.31 -3.66 -23.78
CA LYS A 148 11.47 -3.72 -24.66
C LYS A 148 12.01 -5.13 -24.94
N ASN A 149 11.98 -5.99 -23.94
CA ASN A 149 12.55 -7.35 -24.02
C ASN A 149 11.48 -8.44 -24.11
N ARG A 150 10.21 -8.09 -24.34
CA ARG A 150 9.13 -9.07 -24.51
C ARG A 150 9.26 -9.75 -25.88
N THR A 151 9.29 -11.08 -25.87
CA THR A 151 9.45 -11.92 -27.07
C THR A 151 8.17 -12.60 -27.51
N ASP A 152 7.14 -12.62 -26.66
CA ASP A 152 5.82 -13.12 -27.02
C ASP A 152 5.10 -12.18 -28.00
N ALA A 153 4.23 -12.73 -28.85
CA ALA A 153 3.60 -11.97 -29.94
C ALA A 153 2.80 -10.77 -29.46
N ALA A 154 2.06 -10.92 -28.35
CA ALA A 154 1.25 -9.85 -27.79
C ALA A 154 2.11 -8.73 -27.18
N GLY A 155 3.13 -9.12 -26.40
CA GLY A 155 4.09 -8.16 -25.81
C GLY A 155 4.88 -7.40 -26.90
N ALA A 156 5.32 -8.08 -27.96
CA ALA A 156 6.00 -7.45 -29.10
C ALA A 156 5.07 -6.50 -29.88
N ALA A 157 3.78 -6.80 -29.99
CA ALA A 157 2.79 -5.90 -30.61
C ALA A 157 2.59 -4.65 -29.75
N THR A 158 2.39 -4.80 -28.44
CA THR A 158 2.30 -3.69 -27.49
C THR A 158 3.58 -2.83 -27.53
N TYR A 159 4.75 -3.43 -27.58
CA TYR A 159 6.01 -2.67 -27.67
C TYR A 159 6.07 -1.78 -28.94
N ARG A 160 5.67 -2.32 -30.11
CA ARG A 160 5.61 -1.52 -31.35
C ARG A 160 4.64 -0.34 -31.22
N GLN A 161 3.47 -0.53 -30.62
CA GLN A 161 2.51 0.53 -30.36
C GLN A 161 3.12 1.61 -29.44
N LEU A 162 3.71 1.20 -28.32
CA LEU A 162 4.37 2.10 -27.38
C LEU A 162 5.51 2.91 -28.06
N GLN A 163 6.26 2.29 -28.99
CA GLN A 163 7.32 2.99 -29.74
C GLN A 163 6.75 4.02 -30.72
N GLN A 164 5.62 3.78 -31.35
CA GLN A 164 4.96 4.73 -32.24
C GLN A 164 4.49 5.98 -31.50
N GLU A 165 4.07 5.82 -30.23
CA GLU A 165 3.64 6.92 -29.38
C GLU A 165 4.82 7.66 -28.69
N ASN A 166 6.01 7.07 -28.71
CA ASN A 166 7.20 7.60 -28.04
C ASN A 166 8.05 8.44 -29.00
N ASP A 167 7.84 9.73 -28.97
CA ASP A 167 8.61 10.73 -29.74
C ASP A 167 9.89 11.23 -29.03
N GLY A 168 10.19 10.68 -27.84
CA GLY A 168 11.34 11.06 -27.02
C GLY A 168 11.03 12.15 -25.99
N GLU A 169 9.86 12.79 -26.08
CA GLU A 169 9.41 13.80 -25.14
C GLU A 169 8.61 13.16 -23.96
N PRO A 170 8.51 13.85 -22.82
CA PRO A 170 7.68 13.38 -21.71
C PRO A 170 6.23 13.18 -22.13
N ARG A 171 5.70 11.98 -21.90
CA ARG A 171 4.33 11.62 -22.26
C ARG A 171 3.68 10.78 -21.17
N LEU A 172 2.44 11.08 -20.82
CA LEU A 172 1.61 10.29 -19.95
C LEU A 172 0.95 9.13 -20.72
N ILE A 173 0.43 8.14 -19.99
CA ILE A 173 -0.26 6.98 -20.58
C ILE A 173 -1.54 6.67 -19.85
N VAL A 174 -2.65 6.56 -20.58
CA VAL A 174 -3.86 5.87 -20.15
C VAL A 174 -3.63 4.39 -20.43
N ALA A 175 -3.26 3.66 -19.39
CA ALA A 175 -3.06 2.21 -19.45
C ALA A 175 -4.41 1.48 -19.41
N ARG A 176 -4.64 0.58 -20.38
CA ARG A 176 -5.82 -0.29 -20.45
C ARG A 176 -5.36 -1.75 -20.54
N ASP A 177 -6.23 -2.67 -20.17
CA ASP A 177 -6.02 -4.10 -20.47
C ASP A 177 -6.29 -4.43 -21.94
N THR A 178 -6.08 -5.66 -22.35
CA THR A 178 -6.25 -6.11 -23.73
C THR A 178 -7.72 -6.12 -24.19
N SER A 179 -8.68 -5.91 -23.30
CA SER A 179 -10.11 -5.71 -23.64
C SER A 179 -10.47 -4.24 -23.84
N GLY A 180 -9.53 -3.33 -23.60
CA GLY A 180 -9.73 -1.88 -23.63
C GLY A 180 -10.26 -1.31 -22.33
N ARG A 181 -10.32 -2.09 -21.22
CA ARG A 181 -10.76 -1.62 -19.92
C ARG A 181 -9.62 -0.82 -19.26
N PRO A 182 -9.87 0.45 -18.84
CA PRO A 182 -8.88 1.25 -18.13
C PRO A 182 -8.43 0.57 -16.83
N TRP A 183 -7.18 0.76 -16.46
CA TRP A 183 -6.70 0.33 -15.15
C TRP A 183 -7.40 1.11 -14.04
N LYS A 184 -7.61 0.46 -12.89
CA LYS A 184 -8.22 1.04 -11.69
C LYS A 184 -7.34 0.75 -10.47
N LYS A 185 -7.13 1.76 -9.63
CA LYS A 185 -6.34 1.63 -8.41
C LYS A 185 -6.96 2.41 -7.26
N HIS A 186 -6.83 1.86 -6.07
CA HIS A 186 -7.11 2.57 -4.83
C HIS A 186 -5.78 2.85 -4.13
N ASN A 187 -5.40 4.10 -4.02
CA ASN A 187 -4.23 4.58 -3.29
C ASN A 187 -4.62 5.05 -1.89
N LEU A 188 -3.69 5.72 -1.20
CA LEU A 188 -3.90 6.30 0.12
C LEU A 188 -3.16 7.64 0.21
N GLU A 189 -3.83 8.65 0.73
CA GLU A 189 -3.23 9.98 0.96
C GLU A 189 -2.67 10.05 2.38
N VAL A 190 -1.48 10.65 2.53
CA VAL A 190 -0.74 10.63 3.80
C VAL A 190 -1.47 11.35 4.94
N ARG A 191 -2.23 12.40 4.66
CA ARG A 191 -3.01 13.15 5.68
C ARG A 191 -4.21 12.33 6.17
N ASP A 192 -4.81 11.52 5.30
CA ASP A 192 -5.88 10.59 5.69
C ASP A 192 -5.35 9.46 6.58
N ILE A 193 -4.06 9.09 6.46
CA ILE A 193 -3.40 8.19 7.41
C ILE A 193 -3.36 8.81 8.81
N VAL A 194 -2.94 10.08 8.92
CA VAL A 194 -2.90 10.78 10.21
C VAL A 194 -4.28 10.78 10.86
N HIS A 195 -5.32 11.14 10.09
CA HIS A 195 -6.71 11.09 10.54
C HIS A 195 -7.12 9.68 11.03
N ALA A 196 -6.75 8.62 10.29
CA ALA A 196 -7.04 7.24 10.69
C ALA A 196 -6.39 6.89 12.05
N TYR A 197 -5.13 7.27 12.24
CA TYR A 197 -4.42 7.02 13.50
C TYR A 197 -5.03 7.79 14.67
N GLU A 198 -5.39 9.08 14.48
CA GLU A 198 -6.07 9.88 15.50
C GLU A 198 -7.39 9.25 15.97
N LYS A 199 -8.14 8.66 15.04
CA LYS A 199 -9.41 7.97 15.34
C LYS A 199 -9.23 6.59 15.94
N ALA A 200 -8.18 5.87 15.58
CA ALA A 200 -7.91 4.51 16.04
C ALA A 200 -7.24 4.47 17.42
N VAL A 201 -6.38 5.45 17.76
CA VAL A 201 -5.62 5.46 19.02
C VAL A 201 -6.54 5.41 20.22
N GLY A 202 -6.38 4.36 21.06
CA GLY A 202 -7.16 4.15 22.28
C GLY A 202 -8.62 3.72 22.03
N ASN A 203 -9.04 3.52 20.81
CA ASN A 203 -10.39 3.06 20.49
C ASN A 203 -10.48 1.53 20.63
N SER A 204 -11.18 1.07 21.66
CA SER A 204 -11.32 -0.36 21.97
C SER A 204 -12.01 -1.18 20.88
N ASN A 205 -12.81 -0.55 20.01
CA ASN A 205 -13.44 -1.24 18.88
C ASN A 205 -12.43 -1.77 17.87
N THR A 206 -11.19 -1.24 17.88
CA THR A 206 -10.13 -1.63 16.94
C THR A 206 -9.24 -2.75 17.46
N PHE A 207 -9.28 -3.06 18.75
CA PHE A 207 -8.38 -4.05 19.35
C PHE A 207 -8.56 -5.44 18.75
N GLY A 208 -7.44 -6.08 18.38
CA GLY A 208 -7.40 -7.39 17.76
C GLY A 208 -7.83 -7.44 16.29
N LYS A 209 -8.07 -6.30 15.67
CA LYS A 209 -8.54 -6.21 14.29
C LYS A 209 -7.47 -5.72 13.32
N ILE A 210 -7.72 -5.99 12.05
CA ILE A 210 -6.92 -5.56 10.91
C ILE A 210 -7.82 -4.67 10.04
N TYR A 211 -7.30 -3.54 9.57
CA TYR A 211 -8.02 -2.61 8.70
C TYR A 211 -7.22 -2.29 7.46
N GLN A 212 -7.88 -2.30 6.31
CA GLN A 212 -7.36 -1.76 5.07
C GLN A 212 -7.74 -0.28 4.96
N LEU A 213 -6.75 0.60 4.72
CA LEU A 213 -7.01 1.99 4.39
C LEU A 213 -6.88 2.24 2.88
N GLY A 214 -7.63 3.22 2.41
CA GLY A 214 -7.61 3.80 1.07
C GLY A 214 -8.01 5.25 1.13
N SER A 215 -7.79 6.00 0.06
CA SER A 215 -8.26 7.37 -0.11
C SER A 215 -9.80 7.41 -0.17
N LYS A 216 -10.34 8.61 -0.33
CA LYS A 216 -11.78 8.86 -0.44
C LYS A 216 -12.47 7.96 -1.47
N GLU A 217 -11.83 7.74 -2.61
CA GLU A 217 -12.31 6.94 -3.71
C GLU A 217 -11.15 6.33 -4.52
N PRO A 218 -11.36 5.19 -5.20
CA PRO A 218 -10.43 4.70 -6.21
C PRO A 218 -10.45 5.63 -7.41
N PHE A 219 -9.47 5.48 -8.29
CA PHE A 219 -9.42 6.19 -9.57
C PHE A 219 -9.14 5.23 -10.72
N THR A 220 -9.53 5.65 -11.93
CA THR A 220 -9.15 4.98 -13.18
C THR A 220 -8.13 5.81 -13.96
N TRP A 221 -7.36 5.13 -14.82
CA TRP A 221 -6.34 5.84 -15.62
C TRP A 221 -6.93 6.79 -16.65
N ASP A 222 -8.13 6.50 -17.18
CA ASP A 222 -8.83 7.35 -18.14
C ASP A 222 -9.52 8.57 -17.53
N GLU A 223 -9.72 8.59 -16.21
CA GLU A 223 -10.16 9.78 -15.48
C GLU A 223 -8.96 10.65 -15.07
N LEU A 224 -7.96 10.03 -14.45
CA LEU A 224 -6.86 10.77 -13.83
C LEU A 224 -5.84 11.29 -14.85
N VAL A 225 -5.46 10.50 -15.86
CA VAL A 225 -4.39 10.89 -16.79
C VAL A 225 -4.74 12.10 -17.66
N PRO A 226 -5.95 12.22 -18.22
CA PRO A 226 -6.38 13.46 -18.88
C PRO A 226 -6.33 14.68 -17.95
N TYR A 227 -6.76 14.52 -16.70
CA TYR A 227 -6.66 15.58 -15.70
C TYR A 227 -5.22 16.00 -15.41
N MET A 228 -4.32 15.03 -15.20
CA MET A 228 -2.87 15.30 -15.06
C MET A 228 -2.31 16.01 -16.30
N SER A 229 -2.73 15.61 -17.49
CA SER A 229 -2.31 16.23 -18.76
C SER A 229 -2.74 17.70 -18.84
N GLU A 230 -3.98 18.01 -18.46
CA GLU A 230 -4.47 19.39 -18.40
C GLU A 230 -3.67 20.26 -17.43
N LYS A 231 -3.39 19.73 -16.22
CA LYS A 231 -2.66 20.48 -15.19
C LYS A 231 -1.17 20.66 -15.49
N THR A 232 -0.54 19.67 -16.12
CA THR A 232 0.91 19.69 -16.35
C THR A 232 1.32 20.13 -17.75
N GLY A 233 0.40 20.17 -18.70
CA GLY A 233 0.68 20.38 -20.12
C GLY A 233 1.38 19.18 -20.80
N ILE A 234 1.58 18.07 -20.10
CA ILE A 234 2.24 16.87 -20.66
C ILE A 234 1.18 16.08 -21.45
N PRO A 235 1.38 15.84 -22.77
CA PRO A 235 0.42 15.08 -23.56
C PRO A 235 0.33 13.62 -23.10
N PHE A 236 -0.76 12.95 -23.45
CA PHE A 236 -0.95 11.53 -23.16
C PHE A 236 -1.31 10.70 -24.38
N SER A 237 -1.05 9.39 -24.27
CA SER A 237 -1.48 8.38 -25.23
C SER A 237 -2.33 7.32 -24.53
N VAL A 238 -3.22 6.67 -25.27
CA VAL A 238 -4.05 5.57 -24.80
C VAL A 238 -3.51 4.27 -25.38
N VAL A 239 -3.13 3.30 -24.53
CA VAL A 239 -2.50 2.05 -24.98
C VAL A 239 -3.08 0.85 -24.27
N ASP A 240 -3.44 -0.19 -25.05
CA ASP A 240 -3.83 -1.49 -24.54
C ASP A 240 -2.57 -2.33 -24.25
N LEU A 241 -2.36 -2.67 -22.98
CA LEU A 241 -1.13 -3.32 -22.52
C LEU A 241 -1.34 -4.83 -22.39
N ALA A 242 -0.53 -5.61 -23.11
CA ALA A 242 -0.51 -7.09 -22.99
C ALA A 242 0.23 -7.54 -21.73
N MET A 243 -0.29 -7.14 -20.56
CA MET A 243 0.21 -7.54 -19.25
C MET A 243 -0.96 -7.60 -18.25
N VAL A 244 -0.68 -8.17 -17.07
CA VAL A 244 -1.65 -8.21 -15.98
C VAL A 244 -2.02 -6.78 -15.57
N PRO A 245 -3.32 -6.42 -15.58
CA PRO A 245 -3.75 -5.08 -15.24
C PRO A 245 -3.65 -4.80 -13.75
N THR A 246 -3.51 -3.53 -13.41
CA THR A 246 -3.88 -3.04 -12.08
C THR A 246 -5.37 -2.74 -12.11
N TYR A 247 -6.19 -3.54 -11.41
CA TYR A 247 -7.64 -3.32 -11.37
C TYR A 247 -8.22 -3.82 -10.05
N TYR A 248 -8.29 -2.93 -9.07
CA TYR A 248 -8.85 -3.22 -7.74
C TYR A 248 -9.24 -1.92 -7.01
N GLU A 249 -10.12 -2.09 -6.02
CA GLU A 249 -10.45 -1.09 -5.01
C GLU A 249 -10.63 -1.76 -3.66
N TYR A 250 -10.67 -0.99 -2.57
CA TYR A 250 -10.86 -1.49 -1.21
C TYR A 250 -12.21 -1.08 -0.66
N ASP A 251 -12.85 -2.01 0.04
CA ASP A 251 -13.98 -1.70 0.91
C ASP A 251 -13.43 -1.16 2.24
N LEU A 252 -13.76 0.08 2.55
CA LEU A 252 -13.32 0.78 3.76
C LEU A 252 -14.38 0.71 4.88
N SER A 253 -15.43 -0.06 4.72
CA SER A 253 -16.59 -0.08 5.63
C SER A 253 -16.21 -0.53 7.04
N ALA A 254 -15.27 -1.46 7.20
CA ALA A 254 -14.80 -1.89 8.52
C ALA A 254 -14.16 -0.72 9.29
N ALA A 255 -13.25 0.02 8.68
CA ALA A 255 -12.60 1.17 9.27
C ALA A 255 -13.60 2.32 9.58
N ARG A 256 -14.54 2.56 8.65
CA ARG A 256 -15.61 3.55 8.84
C ARG A 256 -16.51 3.21 10.01
N ASN A 257 -16.95 1.97 10.12
CA ASN A 257 -17.90 1.53 11.14
C ASN A 257 -17.27 1.45 12.54
N ASP A 258 -16.03 0.95 12.64
CA ASP A 258 -15.41 0.65 13.92
C ASP A 258 -14.75 1.88 14.58
N PHE A 259 -14.16 2.77 13.80
CA PHE A 259 -13.47 3.94 14.37
C PHE A 259 -13.69 5.27 13.61
N GLY A 260 -14.64 5.31 12.68
CA GLY A 260 -15.04 6.55 12.01
C GLY A 260 -13.97 7.07 11.03
N TYR A 261 -13.24 6.17 10.34
CA TYR A 261 -12.35 6.56 9.27
C TYR A 261 -13.15 7.18 8.12
N ASP A 262 -12.85 8.43 7.80
CA ASP A 262 -13.53 9.18 6.76
C ASP A 262 -12.49 9.96 5.92
N PRO A 263 -11.85 9.27 4.95
CA PRO A 263 -10.84 9.91 4.10
C PRO A 263 -11.46 11.04 3.28
N GLN A 264 -10.80 12.17 3.24
CA GLN A 264 -11.30 13.40 2.61
C GLN A 264 -10.64 13.69 1.27
N LEU A 265 -9.46 13.15 1.04
CA LEU A 265 -8.61 13.52 -0.09
C LEU A 265 -8.65 12.46 -1.20
N SER A 266 -8.78 12.93 -2.42
CA SER A 266 -8.72 12.14 -3.65
C SER A 266 -7.35 12.27 -4.33
N VAL A 267 -7.11 11.50 -5.36
CA VAL A 267 -5.92 11.65 -6.21
C VAL A 267 -5.92 12.98 -6.97
N PHE A 268 -7.10 13.54 -7.25
CA PHE A 268 -7.22 14.84 -7.95
C PHE A 268 -6.73 15.98 -7.06
N ASP A 269 -7.05 15.93 -5.76
CA ASP A 269 -6.52 16.90 -4.78
C ASP A 269 -4.99 16.84 -4.72
N MET A 270 -4.38 15.63 -4.81
CA MET A 270 -2.92 15.48 -4.84
C MET A 270 -2.26 16.03 -6.12
N VAL A 271 -3.00 16.08 -7.23
CA VAL A 271 -2.52 16.70 -8.50
C VAL A 271 -2.57 18.20 -8.42
N ASP A 272 -3.56 18.76 -7.73
CA ASP A 272 -3.79 20.21 -7.63
C ASP A 272 -2.83 20.92 -6.67
N GLU A 273 -2.17 20.18 -5.79
CA GLU A 273 -1.21 20.68 -4.78
C GLU A 273 0.25 20.47 -5.22
#